data_b000d70e8af22e26de8d4aeaef6f6ab3
#
_entry.id   b000d70e8af22e26de8d4aeaef6f6ab3
#
_cell.length_a   1.000
_cell.length_b   1.000
_cell.length_c   1.000
_cell.angle_alpha   90.00
_cell.angle_beta   90.00
_cell.angle_gamma   90.00
#
_symmetry.space_group_name_H-M   'P 1'
#
loop_
_entity.id
_entity.type
_entity.pdbx_description
1 polymer ?
#
loop_
_entity_poly.entity_id
_entity_poly.type
_entity_poly.pdbx_seq_one_letter_code
_entity_poly.pdbx_strand_id
1 'polypeptide(L)'
;MKKLVQNRKRILLCCAMILLATQGFAASNPAEIARQKQEALSGPTLAKADQIVVYKSKRMMYLMRQGHILEKFRVALGKNPVGHKMESGDNRTPEGNYTIDMKNKDSSYFLSLRISYPDGGDADVANTLQIPPGDWIMIHGLPNDRSATDMNHPDRDWTNGCIAVDNYQMADIWRRVDVGTPITIWP
;
A
#
# COMPACT_ATOMS: atom_id res chain seq x y z
N MET A 1 -80.89 -3.09 9.27
CA MET A 1 -80.15 -4.03 8.41
C MET A 1 -79.11 -3.25 7.61
N LYS A 2 -77.92 -3.24 8.07
CA LYS A 2 -76.76 -2.63 7.34
C LYS A 2 -75.63 -3.68 7.29
N LYS A 3 -75.31 -4.12 6.09
CA LYS A 3 -74.27 -5.12 5.82
C LYS A 3 -72.88 -4.47 6.03
N LEU A 4 -72.10 -5.04 6.95
CA LEU A 4 -70.74 -4.76 7.09
C LEU A 4 -69.96 -5.43 5.96
N VAL A 5 -69.31 -4.64 5.10
CA VAL A 5 -68.38 -5.13 4.10
C VAL A 5 -66.99 -5.15 4.73
N GLN A 6 -66.45 -6.34 4.95
CA GLN A 6 -65.18 -6.59 5.57
C GLN A 6 -64.09 -6.53 4.49
N ASN A 7 -63.34 -5.46 4.48
CA ASN A 7 -62.25 -5.22 3.55
C ASN A 7 -60.98 -5.95 4.05
N ARG A 8 -60.73 -7.14 3.50
CA ARG A 8 -59.47 -7.88 3.77
C ARG A 8 -58.34 -7.27 2.93
N LYS A 9 -57.60 -6.37 3.52
CA LYS A 9 -56.30 -5.96 2.96
C LYS A 9 -55.30 -7.10 3.12
N ARG A 10 -54.96 -7.74 2.01
CA ARG A 10 -53.85 -8.68 1.92
C ARG A 10 -52.53 -7.89 2.11
N ILE A 11 -51.92 -8.06 3.28
CA ILE A 11 -50.57 -7.62 3.52
C ILE A 11 -49.65 -8.62 2.81
N LEU A 12 -49.13 -8.24 1.65
CA LEU A 12 -47.99 -8.94 1.05
C LEU A 12 -46.76 -8.66 1.90
N LEU A 13 -46.36 -9.64 2.68
CA LEU A 13 -45.09 -9.65 3.39
C LEU A 13 -44.01 -9.88 2.34
N CYS A 14 -43.38 -8.81 1.84
CA CYS A 14 -42.17 -8.87 1.04
C CYS A 14 -41.04 -9.29 1.97
N CYS A 15 -40.75 -10.59 2.05
CA CYS A 15 -39.51 -11.09 2.62
C CYS A 15 -38.38 -10.66 1.70
N ALA A 16 -37.82 -9.44 1.92
CA ALA A 16 -36.52 -9.08 1.41
C ALA A 16 -35.50 -9.96 2.16
N MET A 17 -35.09 -11.07 1.54
CA MET A 17 -33.91 -11.78 1.95
C MET A 17 -32.71 -10.82 1.78
N ILE A 18 -32.31 -10.22 2.88
CA ILE A 18 -30.99 -9.56 2.97
C ILE A 18 -30.00 -10.72 2.95
N LEU A 19 -29.49 -11.02 1.75
CA LEU A 19 -28.25 -11.77 1.64
C LEU A 19 -27.16 -10.90 2.28
N LEU A 20 -26.92 -11.14 3.56
CA LEU A 20 -25.64 -10.79 4.18
C LEU A 20 -24.58 -11.60 3.43
N ALA A 21 -24.00 -10.97 2.39
CA ALA A 21 -22.75 -11.44 1.84
C ALA A 21 -21.74 -11.42 2.99
N THR A 22 -21.52 -12.57 3.61
CA THR A 22 -20.32 -12.82 4.40
C THR A 22 -19.17 -12.59 3.46
N GLN A 23 -18.58 -11.40 3.50
CA GLN A 23 -17.29 -11.16 2.89
C GLN A 23 -16.28 -11.98 3.69
N GLY A 24 -16.25 -13.29 3.40
CA GLY A 24 -15.14 -14.12 3.75
C GLY A 24 -13.90 -13.47 3.13
N PHE A 25 -12.90 -13.21 3.94
CA PHE A 25 -11.57 -12.82 3.48
C PHE A 25 -11.04 -13.93 2.57
N ALA A 26 -11.44 -13.89 1.31
CA ALA A 26 -11.00 -14.84 0.31
C ALA A 26 -9.54 -14.54 -0.01
N ALA A 27 -8.75 -15.58 -0.17
CA ALA A 27 -7.46 -15.54 -0.84
C ALA A 27 -7.58 -14.64 -2.08
N SER A 28 -6.54 -13.84 -2.36
CA SER A 28 -6.53 -12.85 -3.42
C SER A 28 -7.04 -13.44 -4.75
N ASN A 29 -8.24 -13.01 -5.16
CA ASN A 29 -8.80 -13.41 -6.44
C ASN A 29 -8.09 -12.63 -7.55
N PRO A 30 -7.43 -13.28 -8.53
CA PRO A 30 -6.72 -12.60 -9.61
C PRO A 30 -7.59 -11.61 -10.40
N ALA A 31 -8.88 -11.92 -10.60
CA ALA A 31 -9.82 -11.03 -11.26
C ALA A 31 -10.10 -9.76 -10.43
N GLU A 32 -10.21 -9.90 -9.13
CA GLU A 32 -10.40 -8.77 -8.21
C GLU A 32 -9.15 -7.88 -8.16
N ILE A 33 -7.95 -8.46 -8.12
CA ILE A 33 -6.69 -7.72 -8.20
C ILE A 33 -6.61 -6.94 -9.53
N ALA A 34 -6.96 -7.58 -10.64
CA ALA A 34 -6.96 -6.93 -11.95
C ALA A 34 -7.96 -5.76 -12.01
N ARG A 35 -9.16 -5.92 -11.44
CA ARG A 35 -10.17 -4.87 -11.31
C ARG A 35 -9.65 -3.70 -10.49
N GLN A 36 -9.11 -3.96 -9.30
CA GLN A 36 -8.54 -2.93 -8.42
C GLN A 36 -7.38 -2.18 -9.09
N LYS A 37 -6.50 -2.89 -9.83
CA LYS A 37 -5.44 -2.25 -10.62
C LYS A 37 -6.03 -1.33 -11.68
N GLN A 38 -7.03 -1.79 -12.44
CA GLN A 38 -7.66 -0.98 -13.46
C GLN A 38 -8.30 0.29 -12.87
N GLU A 39 -8.98 0.18 -11.75
CA GLU A 39 -9.56 1.33 -11.03
C GLU A 39 -8.46 2.30 -10.56
N ALA A 40 -7.34 1.79 -10.04
CA ALA A 40 -6.20 2.62 -9.64
C ALA A 40 -5.59 3.38 -10.82
N LEU A 41 -5.53 2.76 -12.01
CA LEU A 41 -4.95 3.35 -13.21
C LEU A 41 -5.88 4.35 -13.91
N SER A 42 -7.20 4.15 -13.86
CA SER A 42 -8.22 4.95 -14.57
C SER A 42 -9.10 5.80 -13.65
N GLY A 43 -8.89 5.76 -12.35
CA GLY A 43 -9.68 6.52 -11.37
C GLY A 43 -9.46 8.04 -11.46
N PRO A 44 -10.31 8.83 -10.78
CA PRO A 44 -10.23 10.28 -10.82
C PRO A 44 -8.88 10.80 -10.32
N THR A 45 -8.46 11.94 -10.86
CA THR A 45 -7.27 12.64 -10.41
C THR A 45 -7.45 13.11 -8.95
N LEU A 46 -6.52 12.74 -8.09
CA LEU A 46 -6.47 13.15 -6.69
C LEU A 46 -5.43 14.26 -6.50
N ALA A 47 -5.56 14.99 -5.38
CA ALA A 47 -4.54 15.96 -4.98
C ALA A 47 -3.17 15.26 -4.89
N LYS A 48 -2.17 15.81 -5.60
CA LYS A 48 -0.82 15.26 -5.66
C LYS A 48 -0.04 15.55 -4.38
N ALA A 49 0.71 14.57 -3.93
CA ALA A 49 1.72 14.76 -2.89
C ALA A 49 2.97 15.40 -3.50
N ASP A 50 3.58 16.30 -2.77
CA ASP A 50 4.87 16.92 -3.10
C ASP A 50 6.02 16.34 -2.25
N GLN A 51 5.70 15.51 -1.25
CA GLN A 51 6.67 14.80 -0.42
C GLN A 51 6.05 13.56 0.20
N ILE A 52 6.89 12.54 0.41
CA ILE A 52 6.59 11.36 1.24
C ILE A 52 7.49 11.39 2.47
N VAL A 53 6.93 11.12 3.65
CA VAL A 53 7.69 11.00 4.91
C VAL A 53 7.38 9.67 5.55
N VAL A 54 8.42 8.89 5.87
CA VAL A 54 8.31 7.60 6.56
C VAL A 54 9.00 7.67 7.90
N TYR A 55 8.33 7.26 8.97
CA TYR A 55 8.91 7.03 10.29
C TYR A 55 8.93 5.53 10.57
N LYS A 56 10.10 4.91 10.46
CA LYS A 56 10.28 3.46 10.64
C LYS A 56 9.87 3.00 12.03
N SER A 57 10.28 3.72 13.08
CA SER A 57 9.92 3.39 14.46
C SER A 57 8.42 3.40 14.73
N LYS A 58 7.67 4.23 13.99
CA LYS A 58 6.21 4.35 14.11
C LYS A 58 5.45 3.41 13.16
N ARG A 59 6.12 2.79 12.20
CA ARG A 59 5.47 2.07 11.07
C ARG A 59 4.43 2.93 10.37
N MET A 60 4.78 4.21 10.12
CA MET A 60 3.89 5.18 9.51
C MET A 60 4.53 5.86 8.31
N MET A 61 3.75 5.99 7.25
CA MET A 61 4.06 6.76 6.06
C MET A 61 3.01 7.87 5.88
N TYR A 62 3.47 9.05 5.50
CA TYR A 62 2.65 10.23 5.27
C TYR A 62 2.86 10.73 3.86
N LEU A 63 1.79 11.01 3.14
CA LEU A 63 1.82 11.83 1.93
C LEU A 63 1.58 13.28 2.34
N MET A 64 2.48 14.15 1.93
CA MET A 64 2.45 15.56 2.29
C MET A 64 2.15 16.42 1.06
N ARG A 65 1.58 17.58 1.30
CA ARG A 65 1.44 18.65 0.31
C ARG A 65 1.52 20.00 1.00
N GLN A 66 2.47 20.85 0.57
CA GLN A 66 2.68 22.19 1.12
C GLN A 66 2.82 22.18 2.65
N GLY A 67 3.53 21.19 3.19
CA GLY A 67 3.75 21.00 4.62
C GLY A 67 2.57 20.42 5.40
N HIS A 68 1.44 20.12 4.75
CA HIS A 68 0.27 19.51 5.38
C HIS A 68 0.15 18.03 5.02
N ILE A 69 -0.39 17.25 5.95
CA ILE A 69 -0.66 15.83 5.72
C ILE A 69 -1.89 15.69 4.81
N LEU A 70 -1.71 15.05 3.64
CA LEU A 70 -2.82 14.64 2.77
C LEU A 70 -3.40 13.32 3.25
N GLU A 71 -2.53 12.33 3.49
CA GLU A 71 -2.90 10.96 3.86
C GLU A 71 -1.84 10.37 4.79
N LYS A 72 -2.25 9.36 5.55
CA LYS A 72 -1.35 8.59 6.42
C LYS A 72 -1.67 7.11 6.33
N PHE A 73 -0.63 6.28 6.33
CA PHE A 73 -0.74 4.83 6.17
C PHE A 73 0.10 4.13 7.22
N ARG A 74 -0.44 3.04 7.79
CA ARG A 74 0.39 2.06 8.48
C ARG A 74 1.14 1.24 7.44
N VAL A 75 2.40 0.94 7.71
CA VAL A 75 3.27 0.20 6.78
C VAL A 75 3.94 -0.97 7.46
N ALA A 76 4.20 -2.03 6.71
CA ALA A 76 5.17 -3.05 7.08
C ALA A 76 6.50 -2.76 6.38
N LEU A 77 7.60 -3.02 7.09
CA LEU A 77 8.97 -2.75 6.66
C LEU A 77 9.75 -4.04 6.39
N GLY A 78 11.04 -3.91 6.18
CA GLY A 78 11.97 -5.03 6.14
C GLY A 78 12.00 -5.79 7.47
N LYS A 79 12.22 -7.11 7.41
CA LYS A 79 12.25 -8.02 8.60
C LYS A 79 13.23 -7.59 9.69
N ASN A 80 14.26 -6.82 9.32
CA ASN A 80 15.20 -6.20 10.24
C ASN A 80 15.04 -4.67 10.18
N PRO A 81 14.05 -4.09 10.85
CA PRO A 81 13.63 -2.71 10.60
C PRO A 81 14.54 -1.64 11.22
N VAL A 82 15.45 -2.02 12.12
CA VAL A 82 16.29 -1.06 12.85
C VAL A 82 17.57 -0.76 12.10
N GLY A 83 17.89 0.53 11.96
CA GLY A 83 19.08 1.03 11.29
C GLY A 83 18.92 1.13 9.77
N HIS A 84 19.89 1.82 9.17
CA HIS A 84 19.97 2.03 7.74
C HIS A 84 20.32 0.73 6.99
N LYS A 85 19.82 0.59 5.76
CA LYS A 85 20.20 -0.48 4.84
C LYS A 85 21.65 -0.27 4.36
N MET A 86 22.47 -1.31 4.51
CA MET A 86 23.91 -1.24 4.16
C MET A 86 24.29 -2.23 3.07
N GLU A 87 23.66 -3.40 3.04
CA GLU A 87 24.04 -4.49 2.14
C GLU A 87 22.85 -5.28 1.61
N SER A 88 23.07 -5.96 0.50
CA SER A 88 22.10 -6.89 -0.06
C SER A 88 21.82 -8.02 0.94
N GLY A 89 20.54 -8.32 1.18
CA GLY A 89 20.12 -9.38 2.09
C GLY A 89 20.03 -9.02 3.58
N ASP A 90 20.38 -7.81 4.00
CA ASP A 90 20.27 -7.36 5.38
C ASP A 90 18.83 -7.19 5.88
N ASN A 91 17.86 -7.25 4.96
CA ASN A 91 16.43 -7.07 5.20
C ASN A 91 16.06 -5.73 5.88
N ARG A 92 16.90 -4.71 5.74
CA ARG A 92 16.65 -3.36 6.27
C ARG A 92 15.99 -2.48 5.21
N THR A 93 15.10 -1.61 5.67
CA THR A 93 14.61 -0.47 4.89
C THR A 93 15.60 0.69 5.04
N PRO A 94 16.03 1.33 3.95
CA PRO A 94 17.00 2.42 4.03
C PRO A 94 16.47 3.61 4.82
N GLU A 95 17.36 4.41 5.37
CA GLU A 95 17.13 5.69 6.02
C GLU A 95 17.81 6.78 5.22
N GLY A 96 17.19 7.94 5.07
CA GLY A 96 17.76 9.04 4.29
C GLY A 96 16.75 9.73 3.38
N ASN A 97 17.27 10.49 2.40
CA ASN A 97 16.49 11.26 1.45
C ASN A 97 16.65 10.67 0.05
N TYR A 98 15.55 10.27 -0.54
CA TYR A 98 15.49 9.66 -1.86
C TYR A 98 14.42 10.33 -2.71
N THR A 99 14.19 9.80 -3.91
CA THR A 99 13.08 10.16 -4.78
C THR A 99 12.36 8.91 -5.26
N ILE A 100 11.11 9.06 -5.66
CA ILE A 100 10.42 8.04 -6.44
C ILE A 100 10.92 8.17 -7.88
N ASP A 101 11.59 7.16 -8.40
CA ASP A 101 12.20 7.22 -9.73
C ASP A 101 11.49 6.36 -10.78
N MET A 102 10.59 5.45 -10.35
CA MET A 102 9.83 4.61 -11.26
C MET A 102 8.48 4.20 -10.67
N LYS A 103 7.49 4.08 -11.55
CA LYS A 103 6.17 3.47 -11.26
C LYS A 103 6.06 2.16 -12.04
N ASN A 104 5.78 1.04 -11.35
CA ASN A 104 5.63 -0.27 -11.97
C ASN A 104 4.19 -0.79 -11.80
N LYS A 105 3.40 -0.73 -12.88
CA LYS A 105 2.02 -1.25 -12.91
C LYS A 105 1.95 -2.79 -12.98
N ASP A 106 3.02 -3.44 -13.43
CA ASP A 106 3.09 -4.89 -13.63
C ASP A 106 3.79 -5.61 -12.47
N SER A 107 3.79 -4.98 -11.30
CA SER A 107 4.39 -5.52 -10.08
C SER A 107 3.75 -6.84 -9.64
N SER A 108 4.57 -7.78 -9.15
CA SER A 108 4.12 -9.00 -8.45
C SER A 108 3.46 -8.69 -7.09
N TYR A 109 3.54 -7.41 -6.65
CA TYR A 109 2.99 -6.89 -5.40
C TYR A 109 1.95 -5.80 -5.69
N PHE A 110 0.93 -6.12 -6.48
CA PHE A 110 -0.12 -5.22 -6.91
C PHE A 110 0.42 -4.08 -7.79
N LEU A 111 0.77 -2.95 -7.22
CA LEU A 111 1.44 -1.81 -7.85
C LEU A 111 2.68 -1.48 -7.02
N SER A 112 3.71 -0.88 -7.63
CA SER A 112 4.87 -0.45 -6.88
C SER A 112 5.49 0.84 -7.39
N LEU A 113 6.09 1.61 -6.46
CA LEU A 113 6.87 2.81 -6.70
C LEU A 113 8.30 2.53 -6.26
N ARG A 114 9.30 2.68 -7.14
CA ARG A 114 10.70 2.48 -6.78
C ARG A 114 11.25 3.73 -6.10
N ILE A 115 12.00 3.49 -5.03
CA ILE A 115 12.80 4.48 -4.31
C ILE A 115 14.20 4.47 -4.90
N SER A 116 14.81 5.63 -5.10
CA SER A 116 16.15 5.80 -5.72
C SER A 116 17.30 5.33 -4.83
N TYR A 117 17.08 4.28 -4.02
CA TYR A 117 18.14 3.58 -3.29
C TYR A 117 18.84 2.55 -4.18
N PRO A 118 20.19 2.37 -4.12
CA PRO A 118 21.13 3.20 -3.39
C PRO A 118 21.33 4.56 -4.07
N ASP A 119 21.49 5.63 -3.29
CA ASP A 119 21.94 6.90 -3.80
C ASP A 119 23.49 6.93 -3.91
N GLY A 120 24.06 8.10 -4.28
CA GLY A 120 25.53 8.23 -4.41
C GLY A 120 26.25 8.00 -3.08
N GLY A 121 25.69 8.46 -1.97
CA GLY A 121 26.28 8.26 -0.64
C GLY A 121 26.25 6.80 -0.20
N ASP A 122 25.11 6.11 -0.42
CA ASP A 122 24.96 4.68 -0.15
C ASP A 122 25.96 3.85 -0.96
N ALA A 123 26.12 4.20 -2.24
CA ALA A 123 27.04 3.51 -3.14
C ALA A 123 28.51 3.72 -2.73
N ASP A 124 28.90 4.92 -2.32
CA ASP A 124 30.24 5.23 -1.86
C ASP A 124 30.60 4.45 -0.58
N VAL A 125 29.68 4.38 0.38
CA VAL A 125 29.85 3.58 1.60
C VAL A 125 29.98 2.10 1.27
N ALA A 126 29.10 1.57 0.42
CA ALA A 126 29.14 0.17 0.00
C ALA A 126 30.43 -0.20 -0.73
N ASN A 127 30.94 0.70 -1.61
CA ASN A 127 32.22 0.53 -2.29
C ASN A 127 33.40 0.53 -1.30
N THR A 128 33.39 1.44 -0.32
CA THR A 128 34.43 1.51 0.72
C THR A 128 34.49 0.24 1.54
N LEU A 129 33.32 -0.33 1.86
CA LEU A 129 33.18 -1.58 2.62
C LEU A 129 33.34 -2.84 1.76
N GLN A 130 33.43 -2.70 0.43
CA GLN A 130 33.46 -3.81 -0.54
C GLN A 130 32.26 -4.76 -0.41
N ILE A 131 31.08 -4.22 -0.17
CA ILE A 131 29.83 -4.98 -0.06
C ILE A 131 28.82 -4.51 -1.12
N PRO A 132 27.96 -5.39 -1.65
CA PRO A 132 26.88 -4.97 -2.54
C PRO A 132 25.78 -4.28 -1.72
N PRO A 133 25.38 -3.03 -2.03
CA PRO A 133 24.34 -2.32 -1.26
C PRO A 133 22.95 -2.94 -1.41
N GLY A 134 22.74 -3.71 -2.47
CA GLY A 134 21.42 -4.12 -2.92
C GLY A 134 20.71 -3.00 -3.66
N ASP A 135 19.49 -3.29 -4.10
CA ASP A 135 18.66 -2.37 -4.90
C ASP A 135 17.16 -2.73 -4.77
N TRP A 136 16.32 -2.16 -5.66
CA TRP A 136 14.91 -2.50 -5.78
C TRP A 136 14.09 -2.30 -4.50
N ILE A 137 14.38 -1.22 -3.76
CA ILE A 137 13.53 -0.81 -2.64
C ILE A 137 12.29 -0.12 -3.18
N MET A 138 11.13 -0.66 -2.80
CA MET A 138 9.84 -0.22 -3.31
C MET A 138 8.88 0.18 -2.18
N ILE A 139 7.96 1.08 -2.50
CA ILE A 139 6.64 1.14 -1.85
C ILE A 139 5.72 0.26 -2.69
N HIS A 140 5.03 -0.73 -2.10
CA HIS A 140 4.22 -1.68 -2.86
C HIS A 140 3.01 -2.20 -2.08
N GLY A 141 2.06 -2.78 -2.80
CA GLY A 141 0.92 -3.48 -2.21
C GLY A 141 1.26 -4.88 -1.71
N LEU A 142 0.25 -5.72 -1.56
CA LEU A 142 0.40 -7.11 -1.14
C LEU A 142 0.84 -7.99 -2.32
N PRO A 143 1.45 -9.17 -2.05
CA PRO A 143 1.71 -10.16 -3.08
C PRO A 143 0.42 -10.54 -3.83
N ASN A 144 0.50 -10.75 -5.13
CA ASN A 144 -0.70 -11.05 -5.94
C ASN A 144 -1.35 -12.40 -5.61
N ASP A 145 -0.66 -13.28 -4.90
CA ASP A 145 -1.09 -14.62 -4.49
C ASP A 145 -1.46 -14.74 -3.00
N ARG A 146 -1.41 -13.64 -2.24
CA ARG A 146 -1.64 -13.63 -0.78
C ARG A 146 -2.52 -12.47 -0.34
N SER A 147 -3.28 -12.68 0.74
CA SER A 147 -4.07 -11.66 1.40
C SER A 147 -3.29 -10.96 2.52
N ALA A 148 -3.84 -9.83 3.03
CA ALA A 148 -3.31 -9.15 4.21
C ALA A 148 -3.27 -10.07 5.44
N THR A 149 -4.30 -10.90 5.62
CA THR A 149 -4.37 -11.89 6.71
C THR A 149 -3.25 -12.92 6.62
N ASP A 150 -2.97 -13.47 5.42
CA ASP A 150 -1.90 -14.45 5.22
C ASP A 150 -0.52 -13.87 5.57
N MET A 151 -0.35 -12.57 5.35
CA MET A 151 0.89 -11.85 5.64
C MET A 151 0.97 -11.30 7.07
N ASN A 152 -0.13 -11.36 7.85
CA ASN A 152 -0.29 -10.63 9.10
C ASN A 152 0.05 -9.14 8.92
N HIS A 153 -0.38 -8.57 7.79
CA HIS A 153 -0.14 -7.18 7.42
C HIS A 153 -1.23 -6.27 8.02
N PRO A 154 -0.87 -5.10 8.55
CA PRO A 154 0.47 -4.49 8.65
C PRO A 154 1.18 -4.75 9.99
N ASP A 155 0.74 -5.72 10.81
CA ASP A 155 1.22 -5.93 12.18
C ASP A 155 2.58 -6.66 12.26
N ARG A 156 3.07 -7.13 11.11
CA ARG A 156 4.38 -7.79 10.99
C ARG A 156 5.23 -7.13 9.91
N ASP A 157 6.51 -6.88 10.20
CA ASP A 157 7.51 -6.54 9.19
C ASP A 157 7.92 -7.82 8.44
N TRP A 158 7.59 -7.89 7.16
CA TRP A 158 7.72 -9.13 6.37
C TRP A 158 8.52 -8.99 5.09
N THR A 159 8.85 -7.77 4.69
CA THR A 159 9.57 -7.52 3.44
C THR A 159 11.07 -7.79 3.56
N ASN A 160 11.77 -7.75 2.45
CA ASN A 160 13.23 -7.82 2.42
C ASN A 160 13.90 -6.42 2.38
N GLY A 161 13.15 -5.37 2.79
CA GLY A 161 13.63 -3.98 2.82
C GLY A 161 12.65 -2.97 2.23
N CYS A 162 11.64 -3.43 1.49
CA CYS A 162 10.58 -2.60 0.92
C CYS A 162 9.63 -2.06 1.99
N ILE A 163 8.80 -1.11 1.60
CA ILE A 163 7.71 -0.55 2.39
C ILE A 163 6.39 -1.08 1.83
N ALA A 164 5.66 -1.87 2.60
CA ALA A 164 4.42 -2.49 2.16
C ALA A 164 3.19 -1.82 2.77
N VAL A 165 2.14 -1.69 1.97
CA VAL A 165 0.80 -1.19 2.34
C VAL A 165 -0.29 -2.13 1.80
N ASP A 166 -1.54 -1.95 2.20
CA ASP A 166 -2.67 -2.64 1.58
C ASP A 166 -2.89 -2.20 0.12
N ASN A 167 -3.51 -3.07 -0.69
CA ASN A 167 -3.72 -2.79 -2.12
C ASN A 167 -4.56 -1.53 -2.36
N TYR A 168 -5.61 -1.27 -1.57
CA TYR A 168 -6.42 -0.06 -1.72
C TYR A 168 -5.62 1.21 -1.36
N GLN A 169 -4.75 1.12 -0.35
CA GLN A 169 -3.83 2.21 0.02
C GLN A 169 -2.80 2.43 -1.09
N MET A 170 -2.26 1.35 -1.66
CA MET A 170 -1.32 1.46 -2.78
C MET A 170 -1.97 2.09 -4.02
N ALA A 171 -3.25 1.80 -4.28
CA ALA A 171 -4.00 2.44 -5.35
C ALA A 171 -4.15 3.96 -5.12
N ASP A 172 -4.36 4.39 -3.89
CA ASP A 172 -4.43 5.82 -3.53
C ASP A 172 -3.06 6.49 -3.66
N ILE A 173 -2.01 5.87 -3.14
CA ILE A 173 -0.62 6.32 -3.27
C ILE A 173 -0.24 6.45 -4.75
N TRP A 174 -0.57 5.45 -5.57
CA TRP A 174 -0.30 5.47 -7.00
C TRP A 174 -0.87 6.69 -7.70
N ARG A 175 -2.09 7.11 -7.37
CA ARG A 175 -2.75 8.27 -7.97
C ARG A 175 -2.21 9.61 -7.47
N ARG A 176 -1.66 9.66 -6.25
CA ARG A 176 -1.17 10.89 -5.62
C ARG A 176 0.32 11.14 -5.83
N VAL A 177 1.11 10.10 -6.05
CA VAL A 177 2.58 10.19 -6.14
C VAL A 177 3.03 10.09 -7.59
N ASP A 178 3.82 11.05 -8.04
CA ASP A 178 4.44 11.06 -9.35
C ASP A 178 5.93 10.69 -9.26
N VAL A 179 6.53 10.30 -10.39
CA VAL A 179 7.98 10.18 -10.51
C VAL A 179 8.62 11.54 -10.23
N GLY A 180 9.72 11.56 -9.47
CA GLY A 180 10.38 12.75 -8.97
C GLY A 180 9.92 13.20 -7.59
N THR A 181 8.83 12.63 -7.03
CA THR A 181 8.39 12.97 -5.67
C THR A 181 9.48 12.60 -4.65
N PRO A 182 9.95 13.55 -3.82
CA PRO A 182 10.92 13.28 -2.77
C PRO A 182 10.32 12.40 -1.67
N ILE A 183 11.16 11.55 -1.09
CA ILE A 183 10.83 10.71 0.06
C ILE A 183 11.93 10.80 1.10
N THR A 184 11.55 11.09 2.34
CA THR A 184 12.43 11.07 3.52
C THR A 184 12.05 9.90 4.41
N ILE A 185 13.01 9.06 4.75
CA ILE A 185 12.83 7.87 5.60
C ILE A 185 13.63 8.08 6.89
N TRP A 186 12.92 8.28 8.00
CA TRP A 186 13.46 8.46 9.34
C TRP A 186 13.51 7.13 10.10
N PRO A 187 14.43 6.98 11.06
CA PRO A 187 14.47 5.86 12.02
C PRO A 187 13.16 5.57 12.74
#